data_e176f2a98aa4b44da30d05ece0c1a731
#
_entry.id   e176f2a98aa4b44da30d05ece0c1a731
#
_cell.length_a   1.000
_cell.length_b   1.000
_cell.length_c   1.000
_cell.angle_alpha   90.00
_cell.angle_beta   90.00
_cell.angle_gamma   90.00
#
_symmetry.space_group_name_H-M   'P 1'
#
loop_
_entity.id
_entity.type
_entity.pdbx_description
1 polymer ?
#
loop_
_entity_poly.entity_id
_entity_poly.type
_entity_poly.pdbx_seq_one_letter_code
_entity_poly.pdbx_strand_id
1 'polypeptide(L)'
;VRKNQLNMNVPVVMGEWGGLCPKKTDWFSHIDFVYSLIEQNQWSSLYWNYYFENDEFVRLMNRPYPIAVCGDIISYRTDSNERKFFMEYKVSDDYVLAETQIYVPNKGVQKFKSNYGINKIEISY
;
A
#
# COMPACT_ATOMS: atom_id res chain seq x y z
N VAL A 1 -15.95 6.69 8.46
CA VAL A 1 -14.56 6.60 8.90
C VAL A 1 -13.77 7.78 8.34
N ARG A 2 -13.65 7.96 7.01
CA ARG A 2 -12.81 9.00 6.37
C ARG A 2 -13.11 10.43 6.86
N LYS A 3 -14.39 10.82 7.00
CA LYS A 3 -14.77 12.14 7.52
C LYS A 3 -14.24 12.38 8.93
N ASN A 4 -14.33 11.39 9.82
CA ASN A 4 -13.83 11.51 11.19
C ASN A 4 -12.29 11.57 11.21
N GLN A 5 -11.61 10.78 10.39
CA GLN A 5 -10.17 10.84 10.25
C GLN A 5 -9.69 12.25 9.87
N LEU A 6 -10.32 12.88 8.87
CA LEU A 6 -9.95 14.22 8.44
C LEU A 6 -10.22 15.27 9.53
N ASN A 7 -11.33 15.14 10.24
CA ASN A 7 -11.69 16.07 11.33
C ASN A 7 -10.75 15.95 12.53
N MET A 8 -10.29 14.74 12.84
CA MET A 8 -9.44 14.46 14.00
C MET A 8 -7.95 14.53 13.69
N ASN A 9 -7.59 14.54 12.40
CA ASN A 9 -6.21 14.51 11.91
C ASN A 9 -5.36 13.38 12.55
N VAL A 10 -5.92 12.17 12.56
CA VAL A 10 -5.27 10.98 13.14
C VAL A 10 -5.09 9.88 12.10
N PRO A 11 -4.04 9.06 12.24
CA PRO A 11 -3.90 7.85 11.41
C PRO A 11 -5.02 6.86 11.71
N VAL A 12 -5.40 6.07 10.72
CA VAL A 12 -6.41 5.02 10.84
C VAL A 12 -5.77 3.66 10.64
N VAL A 13 -6.07 2.74 11.54
CA VAL A 13 -5.80 1.32 11.38
C VAL A 13 -7.14 0.62 11.21
N MET A 14 -7.35 -0.01 10.06
CA MET A 14 -8.47 -0.93 9.87
C MET A 14 -8.15 -2.21 10.63
N GLY A 15 -8.95 -2.55 11.63
CA GLY A 15 -8.79 -3.78 12.41
C GLY A 15 -8.88 -5.03 11.53
N GLU A 16 -9.18 -6.15 12.14
CA GLU A 16 -9.29 -7.43 11.41
C GLU A 16 -10.28 -7.34 10.26
N TRP A 17 -9.83 -7.71 9.08
CA TRP A 17 -10.65 -7.84 7.88
C TRP A 17 -10.26 -9.09 7.10
N GLY A 18 -11.13 -9.56 6.23
CA GLY A 18 -10.93 -10.83 5.51
C GLY A 18 -12.04 -11.83 5.85
N GLY A 19 -11.68 -13.02 6.28
CA GLY A 19 -12.64 -14.06 6.72
C GLY A 19 -13.46 -14.70 5.60
N LEU A 20 -13.07 -14.50 4.34
CA LEU A 20 -13.74 -15.07 3.18
C LEU A 20 -13.15 -16.43 2.83
N CYS A 21 -14.03 -17.35 2.37
CA CYS A 21 -13.59 -18.67 1.95
C CYS A 21 -12.82 -18.58 0.62
N PRO A 22 -11.59 -19.05 0.52
CA PRO A 22 -10.77 -18.98 -0.69
C PRO A 22 -11.30 -19.79 -1.88
N LYS A 23 -12.41 -20.50 -1.72
CA LYS A 23 -13.05 -21.29 -2.78
C LYS A 23 -14.14 -20.54 -3.56
N LYS A 24 -14.44 -19.27 -3.22
CA LYS A 24 -15.44 -18.45 -3.92
C LYS A 24 -14.76 -17.52 -4.91
N THR A 25 -15.26 -17.48 -6.13
CA THR A 25 -14.73 -16.69 -7.25
C THR A 25 -14.65 -15.19 -6.98
N ASP A 26 -15.52 -14.65 -6.12
CA ASP A 26 -15.59 -13.21 -5.83
C ASP A 26 -14.59 -12.76 -4.76
N TRP A 27 -13.87 -13.69 -4.17
CA TRP A 27 -12.96 -13.42 -3.06
C TRP A 27 -11.79 -12.50 -3.47
N PHE A 28 -11.20 -12.75 -4.63
CA PHE A 28 -10.09 -11.94 -5.15
C PHE A 28 -10.52 -10.50 -5.44
N SER A 29 -11.67 -10.33 -6.07
CA SER A 29 -12.25 -9.02 -6.35
C SER A 29 -12.52 -8.24 -5.06
N HIS A 30 -13.00 -8.93 -4.01
CA HIS A 30 -13.23 -8.32 -2.71
C HIS A 30 -11.91 -7.86 -2.05
N ILE A 31 -10.90 -8.72 -2.01
CA ILE A 31 -9.59 -8.37 -1.45
C ILE A 31 -8.98 -7.18 -2.21
N ASP A 32 -9.01 -7.22 -3.53
CA ASP A 32 -8.46 -6.15 -4.36
C ASP A 32 -9.20 -4.82 -4.14
N PHE A 33 -10.52 -4.87 -4.03
CA PHE A 33 -11.34 -3.72 -3.68
C PHE A 33 -11.00 -3.14 -2.30
N VAL A 34 -10.86 -4.00 -1.28
CA VAL A 34 -10.51 -3.52 0.07
C VAL A 34 -9.11 -2.92 0.09
N TYR A 35 -8.14 -3.53 -0.59
CA TYR A 35 -6.81 -2.92 -0.74
C TYR A 35 -6.87 -1.57 -1.45
N SER A 36 -7.68 -1.41 -2.48
CA SER A 36 -7.83 -0.12 -3.15
C SER A 36 -8.34 0.98 -2.21
N LEU A 37 -9.23 0.65 -1.28
CA LEU A 37 -9.71 1.57 -0.25
C LEU A 37 -8.60 1.91 0.77
N ILE A 38 -7.82 0.91 1.18
CA ILE A 38 -6.69 1.08 2.10
C ILE A 38 -5.65 2.03 1.48
N GLU A 39 -5.25 1.76 0.25
CA GLU A 39 -4.28 2.57 -0.49
C GLU A 39 -4.78 4.00 -0.74
N GLN A 40 -6.03 4.14 -1.20
CA GLN A 40 -6.66 5.45 -1.45
C GLN A 40 -6.74 6.33 -0.21
N ASN A 41 -6.94 5.72 0.95
CA ASN A 41 -7.07 6.45 2.22
C ASN A 41 -5.78 6.46 3.05
N GLN A 42 -4.73 5.79 2.58
CA GLN A 42 -3.45 5.63 3.29
C GLN A 42 -3.65 5.04 4.70
N TRP A 43 -4.50 4.01 4.79
CA TRP A 43 -4.77 3.31 6.04
C TRP A 43 -3.79 2.14 6.24
N SER A 44 -3.51 1.82 7.50
CA SER A 44 -2.95 0.52 7.87
C SER A 44 -4.07 -0.49 8.06
N SER A 45 -3.77 -1.79 7.95
CA SER A 45 -4.78 -2.83 8.12
C SER A 45 -4.19 -4.15 8.65
N LEU A 46 -5.05 -4.96 9.26
CA LEU A 46 -4.73 -6.28 9.79
C LEU A 46 -5.62 -7.32 9.09
N TYR A 47 -5.01 -8.13 8.20
CA TYR A 47 -5.76 -9.18 7.52
C TYR A 47 -5.93 -10.41 8.42
N TRP A 48 -7.13 -10.96 8.54
CA TRP A 48 -7.47 -12.18 9.26
C TRP A 48 -8.23 -13.18 8.38
N ASN A 49 -7.68 -14.36 8.13
CA ASN A 49 -6.33 -14.78 8.45
C ASN A 49 -5.60 -15.17 7.16
N TYR A 50 -4.29 -15.29 7.24
CA TYR A 50 -3.43 -15.57 6.08
C TYR A 50 -3.48 -17.04 5.67
N TYR A 51 -3.76 -17.33 4.38
CA TYR A 51 -3.85 -18.68 3.79
C TYR A 51 -2.63 -18.96 2.90
N PHE A 52 -1.52 -19.32 3.52
CA PHE A 52 -0.25 -19.55 2.80
C PHE A 52 -0.24 -20.78 1.87
N GLU A 53 -1.21 -21.68 1.98
CA GLU A 53 -1.36 -22.87 1.11
C GLU A 53 -2.05 -22.55 -0.23
N ASN A 54 -2.50 -21.32 -0.43
CA ASN A 54 -3.16 -20.90 -1.67
C ASN A 54 -2.28 -19.90 -2.42
N ASP A 55 -1.62 -20.34 -3.49
CA ASP A 55 -0.68 -19.54 -4.27
C ASP A 55 -1.31 -18.26 -4.84
N GLU A 56 -2.57 -18.33 -5.27
CA GLU A 56 -3.27 -17.17 -5.80
C GLU A 56 -3.56 -16.13 -4.71
N PHE A 57 -3.94 -16.59 -3.52
CA PHE A 57 -4.09 -15.74 -2.36
C PHE A 57 -2.77 -15.08 -1.97
N VAL A 58 -1.69 -15.87 -1.88
CA VAL A 58 -0.36 -15.36 -1.55
C VAL A 58 0.08 -14.31 -2.57
N ARG A 59 -0.15 -14.57 -3.87
CA ARG A 59 0.16 -13.61 -4.94
C ARG A 59 -0.62 -12.30 -4.82
N LEU A 60 -1.88 -12.37 -4.43
CA LEU A 60 -2.74 -11.19 -4.26
C LEU A 60 -2.36 -10.37 -3.02
N MET A 61 -2.02 -11.05 -1.92
CA MET A 61 -1.63 -10.40 -0.66
C MET A 61 -0.21 -9.84 -0.71
N ASN A 62 0.67 -10.43 -1.50
CA ASN A 62 2.07 -10.06 -1.59
C ASN A 62 2.25 -8.87 -2.55
N ARG A 63 2.00 -7.66 -2.06
CA ARG A 63 2.01 -6.39 -2.78
C ARG A 63 3.16 -5.49 -2.32
N PRO A 64 3.65 -4.60 -3.18
CA PRO A 64 4.54 -3.53 -2.73
C PRO A 64 3.82 -2.59 -1.75
N TYR A 65 4.57 -2.06 -0.80
CA TYR A 65 4.07 -1.03 0.11
C TYR A 65 5.21 -0.11 0.59
N PRO A 66 4.91 1.17 0.89
CA PRO A 66 5.90 2.08 1.44
C PRO A 66 6.23 1.71 2.89
N ILE A 67 7.53 1.59 3.19
CA ILE A 67 8.06 1.35 4.55
C ILE A 67 8.39 2.67 5.22
N ALA A 68 9.10 3.55 4.50
CA ALA A 68 9.46 4.87 4.96
C ALA A 68 9.47 5.82 3.76
N VAL A 69 8.88 6.98 3.90
CA VAL A 69 8.79 7.99 2.85
C VAL A 69 9.43 9.28 3.31
N CYS A 70 10.36 9.80 2.51
CA CYS A 70 10.92 11.11 2.74
C CYS A 70 9.94 12.17 2.26
N GLY A 71 8.99 12.58 3.10
CA GLY A 71 8.00 13.60 2.79
C GLY A 71 6.56 13.14 2.97
N ASP A 72 5.64 13.89 2.41
CA ASP A 72 4.20 13.66 2.52
C ASP A 72 3.69 12.81 1.34
N ILE A 73 3.07 11.68 1.62
CA ILE A 73 2.45 10.83 0.60
C ILE A 73 1.24 11.57 0.02
N ILE A 74 1.24 11.79 -1.30
CA ILE A 74 0.10 12.31 -2.05
C ILE A 74 -0.85 11.16 -2.39
N SER A 75 -0.31 10.09 -2.98
CA SER A 75 -1.07 8.90 -3.33
C SER A 75 -0.15 7.71 -3.53
N TYR A 76 -0.68 6.51 -3.34
CA TYR A 76 -0.10 5.28 -3.88
C TYR A 76 -1.20 4.29 -4.25
N ARG A 77 -0.91 3.41 -5.19
CA ARG A 77 -1.82 2.37 -5.64
C ARG A 77 -1.08 1.19 -6.24
N THR A 78 -1.69 0.04 -6.17
CA THR A 78 -1.24 -1.18 -6.82
C THR A 78 -2.21 -1.57 -7.93
N ASP A 79 -1.69 -1.86 -9.12
CA ASP A 79 -2.41 -2.57 -10.17
C ASP A 79 -2.04 -4.05 -10.08
N SER A 80 -2.94 -4.86 -9.53
CA SER A 80 -2.70 -6.28 -9.30
C SER A 80 -2.69 -7.10 -10.60
N ASN A 81 -3.38 -6.64 -11.65
CA ASN A 81 -3.42 -7.30 -12.94
C ASN A 81 -2.11 -7.09 -13.71
N GLU A 82 -1.65 -5.85 -13.79
CA GLU A 82 -0.40 -5.51 -14.46
C GLU A 82 0.84 -5.70 -13.58
N ARG A 83 0.65 -6.01 -12.29
CA ARG A 83 1.72 -6.13 -11.30
C ARG A 83 2.60 -4.88 -11.26
N LYS A 84 1.95 -3.74 -11.15
CA LYS A 84 2.59 -2.43 -11.05
C LYS A 84 2.20 -1.72 -9.77
N PHE A 85 3.15 -1.05 -9.17
CA PHE A 85 2.97 -0.15 -8.03
C PHE A 85 3.33 1.27 -8.46
N PHE A 86 2.49 2.22 -8.07
CA PHE A 86 2.67 3.64 -8.34
C PHE A 86 2.60 4.40 -7.03
N MET A 87 3.50 5.35 -6.85
CA MET A 87 3.51 6.23 -5.69
C MET A 87 3.91 7.64 -6.10
N GLU A 88 3.24 8.63 -5.51
CA GLU A 88 3.56 10.04 -5.61
C GLU A 88 3.65 10.64 -4.20
N TYR A 89 4.72 11.38 -3.93
CA TYR A 89 4.94 12.04 -2.65
C TYR A 89 5.67 13.38 -2.84
N LYS A 90 5.49 14.29 -1.89
CA LYS A 90 6.08 15.63 -1.93
C LYS A 90 7.07 15.81 -0.78
N VAL A 91 8.26 16.27 -1.11
CA VAL A 91 9.28 16.71 -0.14
C VAL A 91 9.27 18.23 -0.11
N SER A 92 8.93 18.83 1.02
CA SER A 92 9.06 20.27 1.25
C SER A 92 10.46 20.61 1.81
N ASP A 93 10.80 21.89 1.76
CA ASP A 93 12.13 22.37 2.20
C ASP A 93 12.39 22.17 3.70
N ASP A 94 11.33 21.89 4.47
CA ASP A 94 11.42 21.58 5.91
C ASP A 94 11.95 20.18 6.21
N TYR A 95 11.96 19.27 5.20
CA TYR A 95 12.47 17.91 5.35
C TYR A 95 13.97 17.84 5.10
N VAL A 96 14.66 17.04 5.90
CA VAL A 96 16.01 16.57 5.57
C VAL A 96 15.89 15.48 4.51
N LEU A 97 16.58 15.66 3.38
CA LEU A 97 16.55 14.67 2.30
C LEU A 97 17.06 13.30 2.78
N ALA A 98 16.25 12.30 2.56
CA ALA A 98 16.53 10.91 2.87
C ALA A 98 16.06 10.00 1.72
N GLU A 99 16.38 8.71 1.81
CA GLU A 99 15.87 7.72 0.87
C GLU A 99 14.43 7.32 1.22
N THR A 100 13.56 7.28 0.23
CA THR A 100 12.26 6.62 0.34
C THR A 100 12.45 5.12 0.17
N GLN A 101 11.84 4.31 1.05
CA GLN A 101 11.98 2.87 1.09
C GLN A 101 10.64 2.20 0.81
N ILE A 102 10.62 1.29 -0.16
CA ILE A 102 9.44 0.51 -0.55
C ILE A 102 9.78 -0.97 -0.48
N TYR A 103 8.96 -1.76 0.20
CA TYR A 103 9.01 -3.20 0.07
C TYR A 103 8.46 -3.62 -1.29
N VAL A 104 9.19 -4.50 -1.98
CA VAL A 104 8.77 -5.07 -3.26
C VAL A 104 8.85 -6.59 -3.17
N PRO A 105 7.77 -7.32 -3.45
CA PRO A 105 7.77 -8.78 -3.45
C PRO A 105 8.92 -9.36 -4.28
N ASN A 106 9.58 -10.38 -3.75
CA ASN A 106 10.73 -11.07 -4.33
C ASN A 106 12.01 -10.22 -4.53
N LYS A 107 11.94 -8.91 -4.32
CA LYS A 107 13.09 -7.98 -4.44
C LYS A 107 13.52 -7.38 -3.10
N GLY A 108 12.69 -7.55 -2.05
CA GLY A 108 12.94 -6.95 -0.74
C GLY A 108 12.80 -5.42 -0.74
N VAL A 109 13.49 -4.76 0.17
CA VAL A 109 13.43 -3.30 0.33
C VAL A 109 14.21 -2.62 -0.79
N GLN A 110 13.51 -1.81 -1.58
CA GLN A 110 14.06 -0.95 -2.60
C GLN A 110 14.17 0.48 -2.08
N LYS A 111 15.28 1.16 -2.39
CA LYS A 111 15.61 2.51 -1.94
C LYS A 111 15.64 3.48 -3.10
N PHE A 112 14.96 4.61 -2.94
CA PHE A 112 14.84 5.65 -3.95
C PHE A 112 15.34 6.97 -3.38
N LYS A 113 16.23 7.64 -4.09
CA LYS A 113 16.67 8.99 -3.72
C LYS A 113 15.49 9.95 -3.88
N SER A 114 15.28 10.79 -2.88
CA SER A 114 14.26 11.82 -2.90
C SER A 114 14.86 13.17 -3.28
N ASN A 115 14.07 13.99 -3.97
CA ASN A 115 14.41 15.37 -4.31
C ASN A 115 13.31 16.29 -3.76
N TYR A 116 13.63 17.55 -3.50
CA TYR A 116 12.63 18.55 -3.15
C TYR A 116 11.56 18.67 -4.25
N GLY A 117 10.32 18.89 -3.85
CA GLY A 117 9.18 18.91 -4.75
C GLY A 117 8.51 17.53 -4.91
N ILE A 118 7.86 17.31 -6.03
CA ILE A 118 7.10 16.09 -6.31
C ILE A 118 8.01 14.99 -6.84
N ASN A 119 7.93 13.84 -6.19
CA ASN A 119 8.63 12.61 -6.57
C ASN A 119 7.60 11.56 -7.02
N LYS A 120 7.94 10.79 -8.05
CA LYS A 120 7.10 9.71 -8.58
C LYS A 120 7.90 8.42 -8.68
N ILE A 121 7.31 7.34 -8.24
CA ILE A 121 7.90 5.99 -8.30
C ILE A 121 6.92 5.07 -9.04
N GLU A 122 7.44 4.33 -10.01
CA GLU A 122 6.74 3.23 -10.68
C GLU A 122 7.60 1.99 -10.58
N ILE A 123 7.02 0.87 -10.13
CA ILE A 123 7.71 -0.41 -9.93
C ILE A 123 6.89 -1.52 -10.56
N SER A 124 7.51 -2.35 -11.38
CA SER A 124 6.96 -3.67 -11.77
C SER A 124 7.47 -4.75 -10.82
N TYR A 125 6.58 -5.68 -10.37
CA TYR A 125 6.90 -6.67 -9.34
C TYR A 125 6.32 -8.06 -9.64
#